data_522be3053405599ce6597fd100591a79
#
_entry.id   522be3053405599ce6597fd100591a79
#
_cell.length_a   1.000
_cell.length_b   1.000
_cell.length_c   1.000
_cell.angle_alpha   90.00
_cell.angle_beta   90.00
_cell.angle_gamma   90.00
#
_symmetry.space_group_name_H-M   'P 1'
#
loop_
_entity.id
_entity.type
_entity.pdbx_description
1 polymer ?
#
loop_
_entity_poly.entity_id
_entity_poly.type
_entity_poly.pdbx_seq_one_letter_code
_entity_poly.pdbx_strand_id
1 'polypeptide(L)'
;MKPEPAVINGWNLYTHPAFREYMRKLALAVGKIKQRNPDSWQRNNIVSLYKAITRTCLVEIPNDPSDSRYRQGNTLGKAYRHWFRAKPANRHRLFFRYDRNSRVIAYIWINGPKQLRSAGSKRDAYAVFAKLLEKGDIPNSWPTLIEICDSINKNDTTWHQV
;
A
#
# COMPACT_ATOMS: atom_id res chain seq x y z
N MET A 1 -24.52 -9.47 -6.67
CA MET A 1 -24.21 -9.25 -5.23
C MET A 1 -22.76 -8.79 -5.11
N LYS A 2 -22.52 -7.66 -4.47
CA LYS A 2 -21.16 -7.18 -4.23
C LYS A 2 -20.47 -8.06 -3.20
N PRO A 3 -19.18 -8.41 -3.39
CA PRO A 3 -18.42 -9.13 -2.36
C PRO A 3 -18.39 -8.36 -1.04
N GLU A 4 -18.36 -9.08 0.06
CA GLU A 4 -18.28 -8.48 1.39
C GLU A 4 -16.93 -7.76 1.57
N PRO A 5 -16.91 -6.47 1.97
CA PRO A 5 -15.65 -5.76 2.19
C PRO A 5 -14.93 -6.26 3.42
N ALA A 6 -13.60 -6.18 3.40
CA ALA A 6 -12.76 -6.48 4.54
C ALA A 6 -12.85 -5.33 5.55
N VAL A 7 -13.19 -5.67 6.80
CA VAL A 7 -13.22 -4.73 7.91
C VAL A 7 -12.25 -5.25 8.98
N ILE A 8 -11.26 -4.44 9.34
CA ILE A 8 -10.26 -4.81 10.34
C ILE A 8 -10.19 -3.70 11.39
N ASN A 9 -10.37 -4.08 12.63
CA ASN A 9 -10.40 -3.14 13.76
C ASN A 9 -11.37 -1.97 13.55
N GLY A 10 -12.51 -2.22 12.90
CA GLY A 10 -13.52 -1.22 12.60
C GLY A 10 -13.22 -0.36 11.38
N TRP A 11 -12.12 -0.62 10.67
CA TRP A 11 -11.74 0.11 9.47
C TRP A 11 -12.08 -0.66 8.21
N ASN A 12 -12.74 0.03 7.25
CA ASN A 12 -12.97 -0.50 5.91
C ASN A 12 -11.74 -0.25 5.06
N LEU A 13 -11.20 -1.29 4.43
CA LEU A 13 -9.97 -1.20 3.67
C LEU A 13 -10.23 -1.04 2.18
N TYR A 14 -9.61 -0.03 1.57
CA TYR A 14 -9.72 0.30 0.15
C TYR A 14 -8.36 0.34 -0.50
N THR A 15 -8.33 0.12 -1.82
CA THR A 15 -7.10 0.22 -2.61
C THR A 15 -7.32 1.06 -3.86
N HIS A 16 -6.34 1.90 -4.17
CA HIS A 16 -6.24 2.57 -5.47
C HIS A 16 -5.82 1.53 -6.54
N PRO A 17 -6.25 1.69 -7.80
CA PRO A 17 -5.86 0.76 -8.87
C PRO A 17 -4.37 0.49 -8.98
N ALA A 18 -3.51 1.50 -8.78
CA ALA A 18 -2.06 1.34 -8.84
C ALA A 18 -1.54 0.37 -7.77
N PHE A 19 -2.01 0.52 -6.52
CA PHE A 19 -1.63 -0.38 -5.44
C PHE A 19 -2.21 -1.79 -5.64
N ARG A 20 -3.45 -1.87 -6.09
CA ARG A 20 -4.11 -3.16 -6.36
C ARG A 20 -3.34 -3.95 -7.41
N GLU A 21 -2.93 -3.30 -8.50
CA GLU A 21 -2.16 -3.96 -9.57
C GLU A 21 -0.79 -4.41 -9.07
N TYR A 22 -0.11 -3.60 -8.26
CA TYR A 22 1.15 -3.98 -7.63
C TYR A 22 0.97 -5.26 -6.80
N MET A 23 -0.05 -5.30 -5.94
CA MET A 23 -0.30 -6.45 -5.07
C MET A 23 -0.72 -7.69 -5.86
N ARG A 24 -1.49 -7.52 -6.93
CA ARG A 24 -1.88 -8.63 -7.82
C ARG A 24 -0.64 -9.29 -8.42
N LYS A 25 0.28 -8.50 -8.94
CA LYS A 25 1.54 -9.02 -9.52
C LYS A 25 2.41 -9.70 -8.46
N LEU A 26 2.50 -9.10 -7.28
CA LEU A 26 3.29 -9.66 -6.18
C LEU A 26 2.72 -11.00 -5.72
N ALA A 27 1.40 -11.10 -5.58
CA ALA A 27 0.71 -12.34 -5.20
C ALA A 27 0.94 -13.45 -6.23
N LEU A 28 0.87 -13.12 -7.53
CA LEU A 28 1.16 -14.06 -8.60
C LEU A 28 2.61 -14.58 -8.53
N ALA A 29 3.56 -13.68 -8.27
CA ALA A 29 4.97 -14.05 -8.11
C ALA A 29 5.16 -15.01 -6.94
N VAL A 30 4.51 -14.76 -5.81
CA VAL A 30 4.54 -15.65 -4.64
C VAL A 30 4.02 -17.03 -5.00
N GLY A 31 2.87 -17.12 -5.71
CA GLY A 31 2.29 -18.38 -6.14
C GLY A 31 3.24 -19.20 -7.01
N LYS A 32 3.93 -18.55 -7.95
CA LYS A 32 4.92 -19.22 -8.82
C LYS A 32 6.13 -19.71 -8.02
N ILE A 33 6.60 -18.94 -7.04
CA ILE A 33 7.72 -19.33 -6.18
C ILE A 33 7.36 -20.58 -5.38
N LYS A 34 6.16 -20.62 -4.81
CA LYS A 34 5.67 -21.80 -4.08
C LYS A 34 5.66 -23.07 -4.94
N GLN A 35 5.20 -22.95 -6.19
CA GLN A 35 5.15 -24.08 -7.12
C GLN A 35 6.54 -24.58 -7.49
N ARG A 36 7.49 -23.67 -7.72
CA ARG A 36 8.86 -24.02 -8.16
C ARG A 36 9.74 -24.51 -7.02
N ASN A 37 9.50 -24.03 -5.79
CA ASN A 37 10.36 -24.31 -4.63
C ASN A 37 9.51 -24.70 -3.42
N PRO A 38 8.78 -25.85 -3.49
CA PRO A 38 7.84 -26.22 -2.42
C PRO A 38 8.50 -26.39 -1.04
N ASP A 39 9.79 -26.72 -1.00
CA ASP A 39 10.51 -26.97 0.26
C ASP A 39 11.19 -25.72 0.83
N SER A 40 11.35 -24.64 0.04
CA SER A 40 12.16 -23.49 0.45
C SER A 40 11.54 -22.12 0.11
N TRP A 41 10.30 -22.08 -0.37
CA TRP A 41 9.67 -20.83 -0.80
C TRP A 41 9.62 -19.76 0.29
N GLN A 42 9.51 -20.15 1.57
CA GLN A 42 9.45 -19.20 2.70
C GLN A 42 10.72 -18.34 2.85
N ARG A 43 11.84 -18.80 2.31
CA ARG A 43 13.13 -18.09 2.38
C ARG A 43 13.30 -17.04 1.28
N ASN A 44 12.40 -17.01 0.32
CA ASN A 44 12.50 -16.10 -0.82
C ASN A 44 12.20 -14.66 -0.40
N ASN A 45 13.01 -13.71 -0.88
CA ASN A 45 12.89 -12.29 -0.55
C ASN A 45 11.57 -11.67 -1.03
N ILE A 46 11.03 -12.13 -2.15
CA ILE A 46 9.72 -11.68 -2.67
C ILE A 46 8.60 -12.11 -1.72
N VAL A 47 8.68 -13.33 -1.19
CA VAL A 47 7.71 -13.83 -0.21
C VAL A 47 7.81 -13.02 1.09
N SER A 48 9.03 -12.71 1.54
CA SER A 48 9.24 -11.86 2.72
C SER A 48 8.66 -10.46 2.54
N LEU A 49 8.85 -9.87 1.36
CA LEU A 49 8.26 -8.57 1.01
C LEU A 49 6.72 -8.63 1.03
N TYR A 50 6.15 -9.66 0.41
CA TYR A 50 4.71 -9.88 0.42
C TYR A 50 4.15 -9.96 1.84
N LYS A 51 4.79 -10.76 2.70
CA LYS A 51 4.39 -10.88 4.12
C LYS A 51 4.46 -9.55 4.85
N ALA A 52 5.54 -8.78 4.62
CA ALA A 52 5.72 -7.48 5.26
C ALA A 52 4.63 -6.48 4.86
N ILE A 53 4.30 -6.42 3.57
CA ILE A 53 3.26 -5.52 3.06
C ILE A 53 1.88 -5.94 3.58
N THR A 54 1.54 -7.22 3.52
CA THR A 54 0.24 -7.70 4.00
C THR A 54 0.08 -7.47 5.49
N ARG A 55 1.13 -7.70 6.29
CA ARG A 55 1.10 -7.41 7.72
C ARG A 55 0.89 -5.91 7.97
N THR A 56 1.59 -5.06 7.25
CA THR A 56 1.43 -3.60 7.36
C THR A 56 -0.02 -3.18 7.07
N CYS A 57 -0.60 -3.70 5.99
CA CYS A 57 -1.95 -3.31 5.55
C CYS A 57 -3.07 -3.93 6.36
N LEU A 58 -2.91 -5.18 6.80
CA LEU A 58 -4.00 -5.93 7.45
C LEU A 58 -3.91 -5.92 8.98
N VAL A 59 -2.76 -5.60 9.55
CA VAL A 59 -2.56 -5.63 11.01
C VAL A 59 -2.11 -4.29 11.55
N GLU A 60 -0.97 -3.78 11.09
CA GLU A 60 -0.30 -2.63 11.73
C GLU A 60 -1.05 -1.32 11.54
N ILE A 61 -1.34 -0.94 10.30
CA ILE A 61 -2.05 0.33 10.01
C ILE A 61 -3.48 0.31 10.58
N PRO A 62 -4.28 -0.77 10.40
CA PRO A 62 -5.63 -0.80 11.00
C PRO A 62 -5.63 -0.76 12.52
N ASN A 63 -4.54 -1.14 13.18
CA ASN A 63 -4.43 -1.02 14.63
C ASN A 63 -4.49 0.43 15.09
N ASP A 64 -3.78 1.34 14.40
CA ASP A 64 -3.85 2.79 14.61
C ASP A 64 -3.29 3.54 13.40
N PRO A 65 -4.13 3.92 12.42
CA PRO A 65 -3.65 4.65 11.24
C PRO A 65 -3.16 6.06 11.56
N SER A 66 -3.50 6.60 12.74
CA SER A 66 -3.08 7.93 13.17
C SER A 66 -1.73 7.94 13.91
N ASP A 67 -1.10 6.79 14.10
CA ASP A 67 0.19 6.69 14.78
C ASP A 67 1.20 7.64 14.12
N SER A 68 1.97 8.35 14.96
CA SER A 68 2.94 9.35 14.50
C SER A 68 4.02 8.79 13.58
N ARG A 69 4.31 7.49 13.67
CA ARG A 69 5.29 6.83 12.77
C ARG A 69 4.90 6.88 11.30
N TYR A 70 3.60 7.08 11.00
CA TYR A 70 3.12 7.17 9.61
C TYR A 70 3.15 8.59 9.05
N ARG A 71 3.50 9.57 9.84
CA ARG A 71 3.64 10.95 9.38
C ARG A 71 4.93 11.08 8.59
N GLN A 72 4.85 11.70 7.42
CA GLN A 72 6.01 11.84 6.54
C GLN A 72 6.60 13.27 6.56
N GLY A 73 5.97 14.20 7.28
CA GLY A 73 6.44 15.57 7.37
C GLY A 73 6.43 16.28 6.03
N ASN A 74 7.59 16.77 5.61
CA ASN A 74 7.76 17.51 4.35
C ASN A 74 8.41 16.69 3.23
N THR A 75 8.55 15.36 3.37
CA THR A 75 9.22 14.52 2.36
C THR A 75 8.55 14.58 0.99
N LEU A 76 7.22 14.80 0.94
CA LEU A 76 6.47 15.00 -0.31
C LEU A 76 6.29 16.48 -0.66
N GLY A 77 6.72 17.41 0.21
CA GLY A 77 6.46 18.83 0.09
C GLY A 77 5.34 19.28 1.04
N LYS A 78 5.33 20.60 1.35
CA LYS A 78 4.39 21.18 2.32
C LYS A 78 2.92 20.98 1.94
N ALA A 79 2.60 20.96 0.64
CA ALA A 79 1.25 20.82 0.14
C ALA A 79 0.66 19.41 0.38
N TYR A 80 1.50 18.44 0.71
CA TYR A 80 1.11 17.03 0.80
C TYR A 80 1.32 16.42 2.20
N ARG A 81 1.35 17.24 3.25
CA ARG A 81 1.51 16.76 4.62
C ARG A 81 0.38 15.87 5.11
N HIS A 82 -0.77 15.94 4.49
CA HIS A 82 -1.94 15.12 4.82
C HIS A 82 -1.84 13.68 4.29
N TRP A 83 -0.81 13.37 3.54
CA TRP A 83 -0.49 12.01 3.14
C TRP A 83 0.32 11.31 4.21
N PHE A 84 0.04 10.04 4.40
CA PHE A 84 0.73 9.20 5.37
C PHE A 84 1.59 8.16 4.65
N ARG A 85 2.60 7.68 5.34
CA ARG A 85 3.57 6.77 4.77
C ARG A 85 3.93 5.68 5.79
N ALA A 86 3.88 4.41 5.36
CA ALA A 86 4.41 3.28 6.10
C ALA A 86 5.70 2.79 5.44
N LYS A 87 6.52 2.09 6.22
CA LYS A 87 7.78 1.49 5.78
C LYS A 87 7.68 -0.03 5.97
N PRO A 88 6.98 -0.76 5.07
CA PRO A 88 6.78 -2.19 5.23
C PRO A 88 8.09 -2.98 5.14
N ALA A 89 9.05 -2.49 4.37
CA ALA A 89 10.39 -3.08 4.23
C ALA A 89 11.40 -1.95 4.01
N ASN A 90 12.69 -2.26 4.08
CA ASN A 90 13.80 -1.31 4.17
C ASN A 90 13.70 -0.08 3.25
N ARG A 91 13.65 -0.28 1.93
CA ARG A 91 13.61 0.82 0.95
C ARG A 91 12.25 0.98 0.29
N HIS A 92 11.23 0.33 0.84
CA HIS A 92 9.86 0.41 0.34
C HIS A 92 9.07 1.42 1.15
N ARG A 93 8.23 2.19 0.46
CA ARG A 93 7.36 3.21 1.08
C ARG A 93 5.95 3.03 0.54
N LEU A 94 5.02 2.80 1.46
CA LEU A 94 3.59 2.68 1.16
C LEU A 94 2.92 4.00 1.53
N PHE A 95 2.27 4.65 0.56
CA PHE A 95 1.52 5.88 0.80
C PHE A 95 0.04 5.57 0.93
N PHE A 96 -0.58 6.11 1.97
CA PHE A 96 -1.99 5.88 2.26
C PHE A 96 -2.65 7.11 2.85
N ARG A 97 -3.97 7.10 2.86
CA ARG A 97 -4.82 8.08 3.51
C ARG A 97 -5.88 7.36 4.33
N TYR A 98 -6.47 8.04 5.30
CA TYR A 98 -7.59 7.50 6.04
C TYR A 98 -8.57 8.63 6.39
N ASP A 99 -9.83 8.26 6.62
CA ASP A 99 -10.89 9.16 7.04
C ASP A 99 -11.61 8.57 8.24
N ARG A 100 -11.59 9.29 9.36
CA ARG A 100 -12.19 8.82 10.61
C ARG A 100 -13.71 8.77 10.54
N ASN A 101 -14.33 9.73 9.85
CA ASN A 101 -15.78 9.81 9.79
C ASN A 101 -16.39 8.61 9.07
N SER A 102 -15.82 8.22 7.95
CA SER A 102 -16.28 7.05 7.18
C SER A 102 -15.62 5.74 7.63
N ARG A 103 -14.63 5.78 8.52
CA ARG A 103 -13.86 4.62 8.97
C ARG A 103 -13.23 3.87 7.80
N VAL A 104 -12.59 4.62 6.90
CA VAL A 104 -11.94 4.09 5.70
C VAL A 104 -10.44 4.33 5.74
N ILE A 105 -9.66 3.29 5.42
CA ILE A 105 -8.23 3.39 5.11
C ILE A 105 -8.08 3.06 3.62
N ALA A 106 -7.41 3.92 2.88
CA ALA A 106 -7.14 3.71 1.45
C ALA A 106 -5.64 3.60 1.20
N TYR A 107 -5.20 2.43 0.73
CA TYR A 107 -3.83 2.18 0.32
C TYR A 107 -3.67 2.58 -1.13
N ILE A 108 -2.76 3.52 -1.42
CA ILE A 108 -2.76 4.22 -2.70
C ILE A 108 -1.62 3.79 -3.62
N TRP A 109 -0.39 3.74 -3.09
CA TRP A 109 0.77 3.50 -3.93
C TRP A 109 1.95 2.98 -3.11
N ILE A 110 2.68 2.07 -3.70
CA ILE A 110 3.96 1.58 -3.17
C ILE A 110 4.97 1.58 -4.31
N ASN A 111 6.22 1.89 -3.99
CA ASN A 111 7.30 1.92 -4.98
C ASN A 111 7.68 0.50 -5.41
N GLY A 112 7.96 0.37 -6.71
CA GLY A 112 8.52 -0.86 -7.28
C GLY A 112 10.05 -0.90 -7.16
N PRO A 113 10.68 -1.97 -7.70
CA PRO A 113 12.14 -2.15 -7.58
C PRO A 113 12.98 -1.05 -8.25
N LYS A 114 12.40 -0.32 -9.21
CA LYS A 114 13.09 0.79 -9.89
C LYS A 114 13.01 2.12 -9.15
N GLN A 115 12.17 2.21 -8.11
CA GLN A 115 11.92 3.44 -7.34
C GLN A 115 12.19 3.25 -5.86
N LEU A 116 13.17 2.43 -5.49
CA LEU A 116 13.53 2.21 -4.11
C LEU A 116 14.00 3.52 -3.44
N ARG A 117 13.72 3.65 -2.13
CA ARG A 117 14.09 4.84 -1.38
C ARG A 117 15.58 5.17 -1.57
N SER A 118 15.86 6.35 -2.11
CA SER A 118 17.20 6.86 -2.39
C SER A 118 17.17 8.39 -2.32
N ALA A 119 17.52 8.95 -1.17
CA ALA A 119 17.43 10.40 -0.92
C ALA A 119 18.18 11.20 -1.99
N GLY A 120 17.51 12.22 -2.55
CA GLY A 120 18.09 13.09 -3.58
C GLY A 120 18.01 12.54 -5.00
N SER A 121 17.63 11.29 -5.21
CA SER A 121 17.47 10.70 -6.53
C SER A 121 16.11 11.05 -7.15
N LYS A 122 16.06 11.28 -8.46
CA LYS A 122 14.80 11.45 -9.20
C LYS A 122 13.96 10.17 -9.22
N ARG A 123 14.58 9.01 -8.98
CA ARG A 123 13.91 7.71 -8.90
C ARG A 123 13.48 7.34 -7.49
N ASP A 124 13.76 8.19 -6.51
CA ASP A 124 13.34 7.95 -5.12
C ASP A 124 11.82 7.84 -5.01
N ALA A 125 11.36 6.96 -4.11
CA ALA A 125 9.93 6.72 -3.89
C ALA A 125 9.15 8.01 -3.64
N TYR A 126 9.66 8.92 -2.81
CA TYR A 126 9.00 10.19 -2.51
C TYR A 126 8.95 11.11 -3.73
N ALA A 127 10.04 11.19 -4.49
CA ALA A 127 10.09 12.01 -5.71
C ALA A 127 9.10 11.52 -6.76
N VAL A 128 9.02 10.21 -6.95
CA VAL A 128 8.08 9.61 -7.92
C VAL A 128 6.64 9.84 -7.49
N PHE A 129 6.32 9.61 -6.22
CA PHE A 129 4.96 9.79 -5.71
C PHE A 129 4.52 11.26 -5.76
N ALA A 130 5.38 12.18 -5.36
CA ALA A 130 5.10 13.62 -5.45
C ALA A 130 4.76 14.02 -6.90
N LYS A 131 5.48 13.49 -7.87
CA LYS A 131 5.22 13.74 -9.28
C LYS A 131 3.86 13.24 -9.74
N LEU A 132 3.45 12.05 -9.26
CA LEU A 132 2.12 11.50 -9.54
C LEU A 132 1.01 12.40 -9.01
N LEU A 133 1.22 12.98 -7.83
CA LEU A 133 0.28 13.95 -7.23
C LEU A 133 0.24 15.26 -8.03
N GLU A 134 1.39 15.81 -8.40
CA GLU A 134 1.50 17.06 -9.16
C GLU A 134 0.83 16.97 -10.52
N LYS A 135 0.98 15.83 -11.21
CA LYS A 135 0.37 15.59 -12.52
C LYS A 135 -1.12 15.26 -12.45
N GLY A 136 -1.64 14.98 -11.25
CA GLY A 136 -3.03 14.56 -11.09
C GLY A 136 -3.29 13.10 -11.45
N ASP A 137 -2.25 12.30 -11.69
CA ASP A 137 -2.39 10.85 -11.93
C ASP A 137 -2.98 10.15 -10.70
N ILE A 138 -2.63 10.68 -9.52
CA ILE A 138 -3.24 10.29 -8.25
C ILE A 138 -3.93 11.54 -7.70
N PRO A 139 -5.26 11.51 -7.50
CA PRO A 139 -5.99 12.65 -6.94
C PRO A 139 -5.55 12.99 -5.52
N ASN A 140 -5.34 14.28 -5.25
CA ASN A 140 -4.98 14.74 -3.92
C ASN A 140 -6.19 14.97 -3.01
N SER A 141 -7.35 15.28 -3.58
CA SER A 141 -8.60 15.48 -2.86
C SER A 141 -9.19 14.16 -2.40
N TRP A 142 -9.56 14.05 -1.12
CA TRP A 142 -10.15 12.82 -0.57
C TRP A 142 -11.41 12.36 -1.33
N PRO A 143 -12.41 13.23 -1.58
CA PRO A 143 -13.60 12.76 -2.30
C PRO A 143 -13.29 12.18 -3.68
N THR A 144 -12.41 12.82 -4.44
CA THR A 144 -12.01 12.35 -5.76
C THR A 144 -11.20 11.05 -5.68
N LEU A 145 -10.30 10.98 -4.70
CA LEU A 145 -9.45 9.81 -4.48
C LEU A 145 -10.28 8.56 -4.17
N ILE A 146 -11.22 8.68 -3.23
CA ILE A 146 -11.99 7.52 -2.77
C ILE A 146 -12.95 6.99 -3.86
N GLU A 147 -13.41 7.84 -4.76
CA GLU A 147 -14.26 7.43 -5.88
C GLU A 147 -13.59 6.40 -6.79
N ILE A 148 -12.27 6.49 -6.97
CA ILE A 148 -11.52 5.58 -7.85
C ILE A 148 -10.94 4.39 -7.09
N CYS A 149 -11.07 4.37 -5.77
CA CYS A 149 -10.63 3.24 -4.95
C CYS A 149 -11.74 2.21 -4.82
N ASP A 150 -11.36 0.93 -4.72
CA ASP A 150 -12.29 -0.16 -4.45
C ASP A 150 -11.97 -0.79 -3.10
N SER A 151 -13.01 -1.30 -2.42
CA SER A 151 -12.82 -2.02 -1.16
C SER A 151 -12.06 -3.32 -1.39
N ILE A 152 -11.22 -3.68 -0.42
CA ILE A 152 -10.63 -5.02 -0.36
C ILE A 152 -11.74 -5.99 0.02
N ASN A 153 -11.91 -7.05 -0.75
CA ASN A 153 -12.91 -8.08 -0.46
C ASN A 153 -12.37 -9.05 0.58
N LYS A 154 -13.23 -9.44 1.52
CA LYS A 154 -12.89 -10.33 2.63
C LYS A 154 -12.20 -11.62 2.18
N ASN A 155 -12.59 -12.17 1.04
CA ASN A 155 -12.09 -13.43 0.51
C ASN A 155 -11.15 -13.26 -0.70
N ASP A 156 -10.58 -12.07 -0.89
CA ASP A 156 -9.66 -11.80 -1.99
C ASP A 156 -8.36 -12.58 -1.80
N THR A 157 -8.10 -13.53 -2.72
CA THR A 157 -6.92 -14.40 -2.67
C THR A 157 -5.60 -13.65 -2.80
N THR A 158 -5.61 -12.44 -3.37
CA THR A 158 -4.42 -11.56 -3.44
C THR A 158 -3.80 -11.36 -2.06
N TRP A 159 -4.62 -11.33 -1.01
CA TRP A 159 -4.20 -11.02 0.36
C TRP A 159 -3.94 -12.27 1.22
N HIS A 160 -4.10 -13.47 0.67
CA HIS A 160 -4.04 -14.74 1.41
C HIS A 160 -3.12 -15.77 0.74
N GLN A 161 -1.96 -15.35 0.22
CA GLN A 161 -1.01 -16.26 -0.44
C GLN A 161 -0.07 -16.99 0.54
N VAL A 162 0.04 -16.51 1.76
CA VAL A 162 0.90 -17.10 2.79
C VAL A 162 0.19 -17.18 4.12
#